data_c68d5896e3f3dc20ba780d869e244e0f
#
_entry.id   c68d5896e3f3dc20ba780d869e244e0f
#
_cell.length_a   1.000
_cell.length_b   1.000
_cell.length_c   1.000
_cell.angle_alpha   90.00
_cell.angle_beta   90.00
_cell.angle_gamma   90.00
#
_symmetry.space_group_name_H-M   'P 1'
#
loop_
_entity.id
_entity.type
_entity.pdbx_description
1 polymer ?
#
loop_
_entity_poly.entity_id
_entity_poly.type
_entity_poly.pdbx_seq_one_letter_code
_entity_poly.pdbx_strand_id
1 'polypeptide(L)'
;RNKLSLDQAKLDIETNVQRAFTDAQAALKSYQAAKKSLLAQELSFQNSQERYNIGVMNTFDLEQIRIRLINAQAGLINAKYDFVFKTKVLDFYLGKQIIID
;
A
#
# COMPACT_ATOMS: atom_id res chain seq x y z
N ARG A 1 37.29 5.17 -20.75
CA ARG A 1 36.68 5.72 -19.52
C ARG A 1 35.21 6.10 -19.73
N ASN A 2 34.87 6.77 -20.80
CA ASN A 2 33.51 7.14 -21.11
C ASN A 2 32.61 5.88 -21.23
N LYS A 3 33.14 4.85 -21.88
CA LYS A 3 32.42 3.60 -22.02
C LYS A 3 32.20 2.92 -20.65
N LEU A 4 33.21 2.95 -19.80
CA LEU A 4 33.10 2.39 -18.47
C LEU A 4 32.08 3.13 -17.60
N SER A 5 32.10 4.46 -17.66
CA SER A 5 31.15 5.31 -16.95
C SER A 5 29.71 5.08 -17.43
N LEU A 6 29.52 4.89 -18.73
CA LEU A 6 28.21 4.61 -19.31
C LEU A 6 27.70 3.25 -18.87
N ASP A 7 28.59 2.23 -18.89
CA ASP A 7 28.22 0.89 -18.44
C ASP A 7 27.83 0.90 -16.95
N GLN A 8 28.56 1.64 -16.13
CA GLN A 8 28.23 1.79 -14.72
C GLN A 8 26.88 2.46 -14.53
N ALA A 9 26.58 3.50 -15.30
CA ALA A 9 25.30 4.18 -15.24
C ALA A 9 24.15 3.24 -15.63
N LYS A 10 24.35 2.40 -16.63
CA LYS A 10 23.35 1.42 -17.05
C LYS A 10 23.09 0.38 -15.94
N LEU A 11 24.17 -0.12 -15.31
CA LEU A 11 24.04 -1.07 -14.20
C LEU A 11 23.30 -0.44 -13.03
N ASP A 12 23.59 0.81 -12.69
CA ASP A 12 22.91 1.51 -11.60
C ASP A 12 21.43 1.68 -11.90
N ILE A 13 21.07 1.98 -13.13
CA ILE A 13 19.67 2.13 -13.53
C ILE A 13 18.96 0.79 -13.47
N GLU A 14 19.59 -0.28 -13.96
CA GLU A 14 19.00 -1.62 -13.89
C GLU A 14 18.75 -2.04 -12.46
N THR A 15 19.71 -1.80 -11.57
CA THR A 15 19.56 -2.10 -10.14
C THR A 15 18.41 -1.30 -9.54
N ASN A 16 18.32 -0.01 -9.88
CA ASN A 16 17.26 0.85 -9.38
C ASN A 16 15.89 0.43 -9.91
N VAL A 17 15.81 0.02 -11.18
CA VAL A 17 14.57 -0.48 -11.77
C VAL A 17 14.11 -1.75 -11.05
N GLN A 18 15.03 -2.68 -10.80
CA GLN A 18 14.69 -3.91 -10.09
C GLN A 18 14.20 -3.63 -8.67
N ARG A 19 14.88 -2.73 -7.97
CA ARG A 19 14.49 -2.35 -6.62
C ARG A 19 13.11 -1.69 -6.63
N ALA A 20 12.88 -0.77 -7.56
CA ALA A 20 11.60 -0.07 -7.68
C ALA A 20 10.47 -1.05 -8.02
N PHE A 21 10.74 -2.03 -8.88
CA PHE A 21 9.77 -3.06 -9.21
C PHE A 21 9.41 -3.91 -7.99
N THR A 22 10.41 -4.35 -7.24
CA THR A 22 10.20 -5.13 -6.01
C THR A 22 9.42 -4.31 -4.98
N ASP A 23 9.77 -3.04 -4.82
CA ASP A 23 9.07 -2.14 -3.90
C ASP A 23 7.61 -1.96 -4.32
N ALA A 24 7.35 -1.81 -5.61
CA ALA A 24 5.99 -1.67 -6.13
C ALA A 24 5.18 -2.94 -5.89
N GLN A 25 5.78 -4.10 -6.08
CA GLN A 25 5.10 -5.38 -5.80
C GLN A 25 4.77 -5.53 -4.32
N ALA A 26 5.71 -5.16 -3.44
CA ALA A 26 5.48 -5.20 -2.01
C ALA A 26 4.37 -4.23 -1.60
N ALA A 27 4.35 -3.04 -2.19
CA ALA A 27 3.31 -2.04 -1.93
C ALA A 27 1.94 -2.53 -2.40
N LEU A 28 1.89 -3.25 -3.54
CA LEU A 28 0.64 -3.84 -4.03
C LEU A 28 0.11 -4.88 -3.04
N LYS A 29 0.99 -5.75 -2.53
CA LYS A 29 0.59 -6.74 -1.54
C LYS A 29 0.06 -6.09 -0.28
N SER A 30 0.72 -5.03 0.18
CA SER A 30 0.27 -4.27 1.35
C SER A 30 -1.10 -3.63 1.11
N TYR A 31 -1.31 -3.10 -0.09
CA TYR A 31 -2.59 -2.51 -0.47
C TYR A 31 -3.70 -3.56 -0.45
N GLN A 32 -3.45 -4.74 -1.04
CA GLN A 32 -4.41 -5.83 -1.05
C GLN A 32 -4.73 -6.32 0.36
N ALA A 33 -3.72 -6.43 1.23
CA ALA A 33 -3.91 -6.81 2.62
C ALA A 33 -4.73 -5.76 3.38
N ALA A 34 -4.48 -4.48 3.13
CA ALA A 34 -5.23 -3.39 3.75
C ALA A 34 -6.70 -3.41 3.31
N LYS A 35 -6.97 -3.76 2.04
CA LYS A 35 -8.35 -3.93 1.55
C LYS A 35 -9.07 -5.04 2.30
N LYS A 36 -8.42 -6.19 2.46
CA LYS A 36 -9.00 -7.31 3.20
C LYS A 36 -9.26 -6.96 4.64
N SER A 37 -8.31 -6.27 5.27
CA SER A 37 -8.46 -5.82 6.65
C SER A 37 -9.66 -4.88 6.79
N LEU A 38 -9.81 -3.94 5.86
CA LEU A 38 -10.94 -3.01 5.88
C LEU A 38 -12.27 -3.74 5.76
N LEU A 39 -12.37 -4.70 4.84
CA LEU A 39 -13.60 -5.47 4.69
C LEU A 39 -13.94 -6.24 5.96
N ALA A 40 -12.93 -6.82 6.62
CA ALA A 40 -13.15 -7.54 7.88
C ALA A 40 -13.61 -6.59 8.98
N GLN A 41 -13.03 -5.39 9.07
CA GLN A 41 -13.44 -4.42 10.07
C GLN A 41 -14.83 -3.84 9.79
N GLU A 42 -15.18 -3.65 8.53
CA GLU A 42 -16.53 -3.22 8.16
C GLU A 42 -17.59 -4.25 8.59
N LEU A 43 -17.32 -5.52 8.33
CA LEU A 43 -18.22 -6.58 8.75
C LEU A 43 -18.33 -6.67 10.26
N SER A 44 -17.20 -6.56 10.95
CA SER A 44 -17.17 -6.56 12.41
C SER A 44 -17.98 -5.39 12.98
N PHE A 45 -17.86 -4.21 12.37
CA PHE A 45 -18.62 -3.04 12.81
C PHE A 45 -20.12 -3.23 12.59
N GLN A 46 -20.52 -3.75 11.42
CA GLN A 46 -21.93 -4.01 11.13
C GLN A 46 -22.53 -4.98 12.15
N ASN A 47 -21.83 -6.08 12.43
CA ASN A 47 -22.29 -7.06 13.40
C ASN A 47 -22.38 -6.45 14.80
N SER A 48 -21.41 -5.63 15.18
CA SER A 48 -21.41 -4.97 16.49
C SER A 48 -22.52 -3.92 16.61
N GLN A 49 -22.79 -3.20 15.50
CA GLN A 49 -23.88 -2.23 15.47
C GLN A 49 -25.22 -2.91 15.71
N GLU A 50 -25.44 -4.08 15.10
CA GLU A 50 -26.64 -4.86 15.32
C GLU A 50 -26.75 -5.31 16.77
N ARG A 51 -25.66 -5.79 17.37
CA ARG A 51 -25.65 -6.19 18.78
C ARG A 51 -25.92 -5.01 19.69
N TYR A 52 -25.39 -3.85 19.38
CA TYR A 52 -25.64 -2.64 20.15
C TYR A 52 -27.11 -2.27 20.07
N ASN A 53 -27.70 -2.34 18.88
CA ASN A 53 -29.10 -1.96 18.66
C ASN A 53 -30.08 -2.85 19.44
N ILE A 54 -29.75 -4.13 19.63
CA ILE A 54 -30.57 -5.03 20.38
C ILE A 54 -30.18 -5.13 21.86
N GLY A 55 -29.22 -4.31 22.30
CA GLY A 55 -28.88 -4.18 23.71
C GLY A 55 -27.89 -5.18 24.27
N VAL A 56 -27.23 -6.00 23.42
CA VAL A 56 -26.26 -7.01 23.90
C VAL A 56 -24.82 -6.52 23.85
N MET A 57 -24.59 -5.28 23.48
CA MET A 57 -23.26 -4.67 23.46
C MET A 57 -23.33 -3.27 24.06
N ASN A 58 -22.31 -2.89 24.84
CA ASN A 58 -22.28 -1.56 25.43
C ASN A 58 -21.62 -0.56 24.47
N THR A 59 -21.80 0.74 24.77
CA THR A 59 -21.28 1.83 23.92
C THR A 59 -19.75 1.81 23.84
N PHE A 60 -19.09 1.48 24.93
CA PHE A 60 -17.62 1.46 24.97
C PHE A 60 -17.07 0.43 23.98
N ASP A 61 -17.61 -0.77 23.97
CA ASP A 61 -17.17 -1.84 23.08
C ASP A 61 -17.44 -1.49 21.62
N LEU A 62 -18.60 -0.88 21.34
CA LEU A 62 -18.92 -0.43 19.97
C LEU A 62 -17.94 0.63 19.49
N GLU A 63 -17.59 1.59 20.35
CA GLU A 63 -16.64 2.65 20.00
C GLU A 63 -15.24 2.07 19.75
N GLN A 64 -14.82 1.04 20.47
CA GLN A 64 -13.54 0.37 20.20
C GLN A 64 -13.52 -0.23 18.80
N ILE A 65 -14.61 -0.85 18.38
CA ILE A 65 -14.70 -1.44 17.06
C ILE A 65 -14.77 -0.36 15.97
N ARG A 66 -15.44 0.75 16.27
CA ARG A 66 -15.47 1.91 15.36
C ARG A 66 -14.07 2.48 15.14
N ILE A 67 -13.26 2.58 16.19
CA ILE A 67 -11.89 3.06 16.09
C ILE A 67 -11.06 2.13 15.22
N ARG A 68 -11.23 0.81 15.36
CA ARG A 68 -10.56 -0.16 14.51
C ARG A 68 -10.93 0.02 13.04
N LEU A 69 -12.20 0.28 12.76
CA LEU A 69 -12.67 0.53 11.40
C LEU A 69 -12.02 1.79 10.83
N ILE A 70 -11.99 2.87 11.59
CA ILE A 70 -11.37 4.13 11.17
C ILE A 70 -9.89 3.93 10.89
N ASN A 71 -9.19 3.20 11.75
CA ASN A 71 -7.76 2.92 11.54
C ASN A 71 -7.53 2.06 10.29
N ALA A 72 -8.42 1.11 10.02
CA ALA A 72 -8.33 0.30 8.81
C ALA A 72 -8.58 1.13 7.55
N GLN A 73 -9.50 2.08 7.61
CA GLN A 73 -9.75 3.01 6.50
C GLN A 73 -8.51 3.89 6.24
N ALA A 74 -7.91 4.42 7.30
CA ALA A 74 -6.68 5.21 7.17
C ALA A 74 -5.53 4.37 6.62
N GLY A 75 -5.41 3.12 7.07
CA GLY A 75 -4.40 2.19 6.58
C GLY A 75 -4.55 1.89 5.10
N LEU A 76 -5.78 1.74 4.62
CA LEU A 76 -6.02 1.52 3.20
C LEU A 76 -5.62 2.74 2.37
N ILE A 77 -5.97 3.94 2.82
CA ILE A 77 -5.62 5.18 2.13
C ILE A 77 -4.10 5.30 2.04
N ASN A 78 -3.39 5.08 3.15
CA ASN A 78 -1.93 5.15 3.18
C ASN A 78 -1.30 4.11 2.25
N ALA A 79 -1.80 2.88 2.27
CA ALA A 79 -1.29 1.81 1.41
C ALA A 79 -1.53 2.11 -0.07
N LYS A 80 -2.68 2.71 -0.39
CA LYS A 80 -3.01 3.11 -1.76
C LYS A 80 -2.04 4.17 -2.27
N TYR A 81 -1.82 5.22 -1.49
CA TYR A 81 -0.89 6.28 -1.89
C TYR A 81 0.54 5.77 -1.99
N ASP A 82 0.95 4.91 -1.07
CA ASP A 82 2.28 4.30 -1.14
C ASP A 82 2.45 3.48 -2.42
N PHE A 83 1.45 2.69 -2.77
CA PHE A 83 1.48 1.89 -4.01
C PHE A 83 1.55 2.80 -5.25
N VAL A 84 0.74 3.86 -5.29
CA VAL A 84 0.76 4.80 -6.40
C VAL A 84 2.13 5.48 -6.52
N PHE A 85 2.69 5.90 -5.38
CA PHE A 85 4.01 6.53 -5.37
C PHE A 85 5.09 5.58 -5.86
N LYS A 86 5.09 4.32 -5.37
CA LYS A 86 6.08 3.32 -5.79
C LYS A 86 5.97 3.01 -7.28
N THR A 87 4.75 2.98 -7.80
CA THR A 87 4.52 2.77 -9.24
C THR A 87 5.08 3.94 -10.06
N LYS A 88 4.90 5.16 -9.57
CA LYS A 88 5.44 6.35 -10.24
C LYS A 88 6.97 6.36 -10.24
N VAL A 89 7.58 5.93 -9.15
CA VAL A 89 9.04 5.80 -9.06
C VAL A 89 9.53 4.76 -10.07
N LEU A 90 8.84 3.63 -10.17
CA LEU A 90 9.17 2.59 -11.14
C LEU A 90 9.09 3.14 -12.57
N ASP A 91 8.01 3.85 -12.90
CA ASP A 91 7.84 4.45 -14.22
C ASP A 91 8.97 5.45 -14.54
N PHE A 92 9.39 6.23 -13.54
CA PHE A 92 10.49 7.17 -13.70
C PHE A 92 11.78 6.45 -14.08
N TYR A 93 12.12 5.37 -13.38
CA TYR A 93 13.33 4.62 -13.67
C TYR A 93 13.25 3.88 -15.01
N LEU A 94 12.08 3.37 -15.37
CA LEU A 94 11.88 2.74 -16.67
C LEU A 94 12.05 3.75 -17.80
N GLY A 95 11.53 4.95 -17.63
CA GLY A 95 11.75 6.04 -18.59
C GLY A 95 13.21 6.40 -18.74
N LYS A 96 13.95 6.44 -17.63
CA LYS A 96 15.39 6.69 -17.65
C LYS A 96 16.15 5.60 -18.41
N GLN A 97 15.77 4.35 -18.23
CA GLN A 97 16.39 3.23 -18.92
C GLN A 97 16.20 3.33 -20.43
N ILE A 98 15.01 3.72 -20.88
CA ILE A 98 14.72 3.89 -22.29
C ILE A 98 15.59 5.01 -22.90
N ILE A 99 15.77 6.10 -22.17
CA ILE A 99 16.56 7.24 -22.66
C ILE A 99 18.05 6.85 -22.83
N ILE A 100 18.58 6.05 -21.91
CA ILE A 100 19.98 5.65 -21.95
C ILE A 100 20.23 4.54 -22.97
N ASP A 101 19.29 3.62 -23.11
CA ASP A 101 19.38 2.56 -24.12
C ASP A 101 19.17 3.11 -25.53
#